data_cfb15f1e7e28f22a55c0b3e50dd6e045
#
_entry.id   cfb15f1e7e28f22a55c0b3e50dd6e045
#
_cell.length_a   1.000
_cell.length_b   1.000
_cell.length_c   1.000
_cell.angle_alpha   90.00
_cell.angle_beta   90.00
_cell.angle_gamma   90.00
#
_symmetry.space_group_name_H-M   'P 1'
#
loop_
_entity.id
_entity.type
_entity.pdbx_description
1 polymer ?
#
loop_
_entity_poly.entity_id
_entity_poly.type
_entity_poly.pdbx_seq_one_letter_code
_entity_poly.pdbx_strand_id
1 'polypeptide(L)'
;MMLFFVFMIRMLTTLLCAIPFLLSSYALSGCSPQTNNLVIPGPDTNSGNNSGNNGNTGNNGGGETTPTQLDNDATRRTMQMGMGWNLGNQLDAYEEDPNNKDYLMPSETVWGNPKVTQQAITKVREAGFTTIRIPVTWLAKIGPAPDYKIDSKWMARVTEVVGYAYTAGFQNIIVDTHHDEDHDDNHWQDLKNASVNPTLNEEIIKEIKAVWGQIAANFKDFDERLMFEGFNELNDGEWGESAAFKANPSLQCNIINQWQQVFVDTVRESGGYNQTRWLGIAPYCANPKYVKYLVMPQDPAGKLMLDVHFYDPDAFTLGRDDTLPYSDWGHTGDPNRKYRKYDESYVVETFSMLYNNYIVKNIPVYIGEMGCSRRDKQNDPRGWAFSLYYMEYVAKAARTYCLPATLWDCGGKGVPGPEHHYYFRHDTGEYYKDAKEAVDAVLKGWFTEDPEYTLDSVYNSAPIL
;
A
#
# COMPACT_ATOMS: atom_id res chain seq x y z
N MET A 1 -31.83 -22.12 17.91
CA MET A 1 -32.34 -22.36 19.25
C MET A 1 -31.29 -21.97 20.26
N MET A 2 -31.57 -20.95 21.03
CA MET A 2 -30.92 -20.32 22.20
C MET A 2 -29.71 -19.47 21.89
N LEU A 3 -29.72 -18.16 21.85
CA LEU A 3 -30.27 -17.05 22.71
C LEU A 3 -29.67 -16.98 24.13
N PHE A 4 -29.25 -15.74 24.43
CA PHE A 4 -28.90 -15.12 25.73
C PHE A 4 -27.44 -15.25 26.18
N PHE A 5 -26.70 -14.11 26.39
CA PHE A 5 -26.91 -13.14 27.46
C PHE A 5 -26.26 -11.79 27.15
N VAL A 6 -27.12 -10.78 27.08
CA VAL A 6 -26.80 -9.36 27.30
C VAL A 6 -27.27 -9.04 28.72
N PHE A 7 -26.52 -8.29 29.52
CA PHE A 7 -27.04 -7.17 30.32
C PHE A 7 -26.04 -6.66 31.38
N MET A 8 -25.83 -5.35 31.27
CA MET A 8 -25.74 -4.33 32.32
C MET A 8 -24.54 -4.32 33.30
N ILE A 9 -23.89 -3.15 33.41
CA ILE A 9 -24.03 -2.21 34.52
C ILE A 9 -23.58 -0.80 34.10
N ARG A 10 -24.51 0.16 34.16
CA ARG A 10 -24.27 1.61 34.29
C ARG A 10 -24.22 1.95 35.77
N MET A 11 -23.28 2.82 36.19
CA MET A 11 -23.52 3.96 37.10
C MET A 11 -22.25 4.75 37.35
N LEU A 12 -22.29 5.98 36.93
CA LEU A 12 -22.08 7.27 37.64
C LEU A 12 -21.00 7.31 38.74
N THR A 13 -20.04 8.21 38.53
CA THR A 13 -19.82 9.31 39.51
C THR A 13 -18.99 10.44 38.84
N THR A 14 -19.57 11.63 38.87
CA THR A 14 -19.01 12.95 38.60
C THR A 14 -18.03 13.35 39.70
N LEU A 15 -16.83 13.83 39.34
CA LEU A 15 -16.09 14.75 40.22
C LEU A 15 -15.30 15.75 39.38
N LEU A 16 -15.69 17.00 39.48
CA LEU A 16 -14.94 18.17 39.03
C LEU A 16 -13.67 18.35 39.86
N CYS A 17 -12.53 18.59 39.19
CA CYS A 17 -11.44 19.35 39.75
C CYS A 17 -10.80 20.20 38.66
N ALA A 18 -10.95 21.51 38.80
CA ALA A 18 -10.28 22.51 38.01
C ALA A 18 -8.86 22.70 38.54
N ILE A 19 -7.86 22.74 37.69
CA ILE A 19 -6.51 23.25 37.98
C ILE A 19 -6.03 24.11 36.81
N PRO A 20 -5.35 25.24 37.04
CA PRO A 20 -5.22 26.31 36.08
C PRO A 20 -4.06 26.16 35.10
N PHE A 21 -4.26 26.77 33.92
CA PHE A 21 -3.26 26.99 32.90
C PHE A 21 -2.07 27.81 33.41
N LEU A 22 -0.87 27.28 33.27
CA LEU A 22 0.38 28.03 33.26
C LEU A 22 0.95 27.97 31.84
N LEU A 23 0.87 29.10 31.17
CA LEU A 23 1.61 29.37 29.93
C LEU A 23 3.09 29.53 30.27
N SER A 24 3.93 28.63 29.78
CA SER A 24 5.35 28.89 29.66
C SER A 24 5.75 28.85 28.18
N SER A 25 6.07 30.03 27.70
CA SER A 25 6.72 30.28 26.42
C SER A 25 8.14 29.70 26.42
N TYR A 26 8.39 28.68 25.63
CA TYR A 26 9.76 28.26 25.30
C TYR A 26 10.13 28.73 23.89
N ALA A 27 11.16 29.55 23.84
CA ALA A 27 11.79 30.01 22.63
C ALA A 27 12.43 28.83 21.88
N LEU A 28 12.10 28.69 20.59
CA LEU A 28 12.74 27.79 19.67
C LEU A 28 14.15 28.31 19.34
N SER A 29 15.17 27.68 19.91
CA SER A 29 16.53 27.78 19.41
C SER A 29 16.70 26.74 18.31
N GLY A 30 17.07 27.23 17.11
CA GLY A 30 17.25 26.39 15.92
C GLY A 30 18.37 25.38 16.09
N CYS A 31 18.05 24.11 15.85
CA CYS A 31 19.02 23.10 15.50
C CYS A 31 18.86 22.79 14.01
N SER A 32 19.90 23.09 13.24
CA SER A 32 20.03 22.65 11.86
C SER A 32 20.08 21.12 11.80
N PRO A 33 19.42 20.48 10.84
CA PRO A 33 19.53 19.05 10.68
C PRO A 33 20.94 18.70 10.16
N GLN A 34 21.66 17.87 10.91
CA GLN A 34 22.82 17.18 10.36
C GLN A 34 22.35 16.21 9.30
N THR A 35 22.66 16.50 8.06
CA THR A 35 22.53 15.56 6.94
C THR A 35 23.56 14.44 7.13
N ASN A 36 23.13 13.28 7.58
CA ASN A 36 23.88 12.06 7.40
C ASN A 36 23.86 11.71 5.91
N ASN A 37 24.91 12.11 5.20
CA ASN A 37 25.15 11.67 3.85
C ASN A 37 25.47 10.17 3.88
N LEU A 38 24.47 9.34 3.57
CA LEU A 38 24.74 7.99 3.09
C LEU A 38 25.42 8.16 1.73
N VAL A 39 26.73 7.91 1.69
CA VAL A 39 27.49 7.82 0.45
C VAL A 39 27.06 6.52 -0.23
N ILE A 40 26.27 6.64 -1.29
CA ILE A 40 25.99 5.55 -2.22
C ILE A 40 27.24 5.43 -3.09
N PRO A 41 27.95 4.28 -3.16
CA PRO A 41 29.04 4.09 -4.09
C PRO A 41 28.52 4.23 -5.53
N GLY A 42 29.11 5.11 -6.31
CA GLY A 42 28.81 5.24 -7.74
C GLY A 42 29.34 4.02 -8.51
N PRO A 43 28.75 3.71 -9.67
CA PRO A 43 29.21 2.60 -10.50
C PRO A 43 30.57 2.91 -11.11
N ASP A 44 31.49 1.94 -11.03
CA ASP A 44 32.77 1.98 -11.68
C ASP A 44 32.63 2.05 -13.21
N THR A 45 33.10 3.14 -13.79
CA THR A 45 33.22 3.29 -15.24
C THR A 45 34.40 2.48 -15.73
N ASN A 46 34.15 1.30 -16.29
CA ASN A 46 35.16 0.67 -17.14
C ASN A 46 34.53 0.30 -18.48
N SER A 47 34.80 1.14 -19.48
CA SER A 47 34.46 0.93 -20.88
C SER A 47 35.50 -0.03 -21.51
N GLY A 48 35.01 -1.21 -21.89
CA GLY A 48 35.76 -2.17 -22.70
C GLY A 48 34.93 -2.72 -23.83
N ASN A 49 35.10 -2.16 -25.02
CA ASN A 49 34.65 -2.72 -26.30
C ASN A 49 35.18 -4.13 -26.48
N ASN A 50 34.30 -5.07 -26.81
CA ASN A 50 34.72 -6.12 -27.75
C ASN A 50 33.50 -6.71 -28.52
N SER A 51 33.64 -6.62 -29.82
CA SER A 51 32.77 -7.24 -30.84
C SER A 51 33.13 -8.72 -31.00
N GLY A 52 32.14 -9.57 -31.28
CA GLY A 52 32.47 -10.83 -31.98
C GLY A 52 31.57 -12.04 -31.68
N ASN A 53 30.61 -12.22 -32.55
CA ASN A 53 30.27 -13.44 -33.29
C ASN A 53 29.65 -14.68 -32.64
N ASN A 54 28.45 -14.96 -33.12
CA ASN A 54 27.74 -16.21 -33.45
C ASN A 54 28.21 -17.55 -32.87
N GLY A 55 27.23 -18.28 -32.35
CA GLY A 55 27.27 -19.74 -32.15
C GLY A 55 26.00 -20.29 -31.52
N ASN A 56 25.06 -20.66 -32.36
CA ASN A 56 23.83 -21.36 -32.01
C ASN A 56 24.10 -22.77 -31.49
N THR A 57 23.66 -23.12 -30.28
CA THR A 57 23.20 -24.50 -29.94
C THR A 57 22.26 -24.41 -28.76
N GLY A 58 21.05 -24.94 -28.94
CA GLY A 58 19.97 -24.93 -27.95
C GLY A 58 20.29 -25.72 -26.69
N ASN A 59 19.83 -25.19 -25.58
CA ASN A 59 19.50 -25.99 -24.41
C ASN A 59 18.32 -25.32 -23.67
N ASN A 60 17.22 -26.05 -23.52
CA ASN A 60 16.06 -25.65 -22.77
C ASN A 60 16.39 -25.63 -21.27
N GLY A 61 16.65 -24.47 -20.76
CA GLY A 61 16.68 -24.13 -19.35
C GLY A 61 16.36 -22.66 -19.25
N GLY A 62 15.17 -22.31 -18.77
CA GLY A 62 14.70 -20.94 -18.65
C GLY A 62 15.53 -20.13 -17.66
N GLY A 63 16.71 -19.72 -18.06
CA GLY A 63 17.47 -18.67 -17.38
C GLY A 63 16.91 -17.33 -17.85
N GLU A 64 15.97 -16.75 -17.13
CA GLU A 64 15.56 -15.38 -17.36
C GLU A 64 16.73 -14.46 -16.99
N THR A 65 17.18 -13.70 -17.96
CA THR A 65 18.23 -12.70 -17.77
C THR A 65 17.68 -11.60 -16.84
N THR A 66 18.28 -11.48 -15.65
CA THR A 66 18.08 -10.32 -14.78
C THR A 66 18.20 -9.06 -15.65
N PRO A 67 17.18 -8.17 -15.65
CA PRO A 67 17.25 -6.97 -16.49
C PRO A 67 18.49 -6.16 -16.10
N THR A 68 19.23 -5.69 -17.11
CA THR A 68 20.28 -4.72 -16.87
C THR A 68 19.63 -3.50 -16.23
N GLN A 69 20.05 -3.12 -15.04
CA GLN A 69 19.45 -2.00 -14.31
C GLN A 69 19.56 -0.73 -15.15
N LEU A 70 18.41 -0.22 -15.60
CA LEU A 70 18.32 0.96 -16.43
C LEU A 70 18.53 2.21 -15.56
N ASP A 71 19.45 3.10 -15.94
CA ASP A 71 19.62 4.38 -15.26
C ASP A 71 18.72 5.46 -15.89
N ASN A 72 17.49 5.54 -15.40
CA ASN A 72 16.53 6.59 -15.76
C ASN A 72 15.88 7.18 -14.49
N ASP A 73 15.07 8.25 -14.63
CA ASP A 73 14.44 8.91 -13.48
C ASP A 73 13.47 7.99 -12.76
N ALA A 74 12.76 7.11 -13.49
CA ALA A 74 11.86 6.14 -12.88
C ALA A 74 12.63 5.20 -11.96
N THR A 75 13.72 4.59 -12.44
CA THR A 75 14.57 3.71 -11.63
C THR A 75 15.14 4.44 -10.42
N ARG A 76 15.71 5.63 -10.61
CA ARG A 76 16.23 6.43 -9.49
C ARG A 76 15.14 6.72 -8.45
N ARG A 77 13.95 7.11 -8.90
CA ARG A 77 12.82 7.38 -8.00
C ARG A 77 12.38 6.16 -7.22
N THR A 78 12.16 5.03 -7.90
CA THR A 78 11.70 3.79 -7.25
C THR A 78 12.74 3.25 -6.27
N MET A 79 14.01 3.30 -6.63
CA MET A 79 15.08 2.85 -5.75
C MET A 79 15.22 3.70 -4.47
N GLN A 80 14.92 5.02 -4.55
CA GLN A 80 14.88 5.90 -3.39
C GLN A 80 13.72 5.60 -2.44
N MET A 81 12.63 5.00 -2.91
CA MET A 81 11.51 4.63 -2.03
C MET A 81 11.89 3.50 -1.07
N GLY A 82 12.63 2.52 -1.55
CA GLY A 82 13.01 1.37 -0.72
C GLY A 82 11.82 0.49 -0.35
N MET A 83 11.98 -0.29 0.73
CA MET A 83 10.88 -1.11 1.27
C MET A 83 10.02 -0.28 2.20
N GLY A 84 8.71 -0.36 2.01
CA GLY A 84 7.71 0.37 2.77
C GLY A 84 6.87 -0.49 3.70
N TRP A 85 6.10 0.18 4.55
CA TRP A 85 5.15 -0.41 5.48
C TRP A 85 3.82 0.35 5.43
N ASN A 86 2.70 -0.38 5.43
CA ASN A 86 1.35 0.20 5.55
C ASN A 86 0.91 0.25 7.01
N LEU A 87 0.40 1.40 7.44
CA LEU A 87 -0.34 1.55 8.69
C LEU A 87 -1.80 1.11 8.43
N GLY A 88 -2.00 -0.18 8.14
CA GLY A 88 -3.31 -0.72 7.76
C GLY A 88 -4.24 -0.94 8.95
N ASN A 89 -5.54 -1.01 8.68
CA ASN A 89 -6.61 -1.16 9.66
C ASN A 89 -6.56 -0.10 10.79
N GLN A 90 -6.10 1.10 10.46
CA GLN A 90 -5.94 2.20 11.42
C GLN A 90 -6.84 3.38 11.01
N LEU A 91 -6.34 4.30 10.18
CA LEU A 91 -7.15 5.43 9.71
C LEU A 91 -8.07 5.06 8.53
N ASP A 92 -7.88 3.89 7.96
CA ASP A 92 -8.75 3.27 6.96
C ASP A 92 -9.93 2.51 7.58
N ALA A 93 -9.88 2.19 8.88
CA ALA A 93 -10.95 1.46 9.55
C ALA A 93 -12.25 2.28 9.66
N TYR A 94 -13.39 1.63 9.44
CA TYR A 94 -14.71 2.23 9.57
C TYR A 94 -15.71 1.24 10.19
N GLU A 95 -16.83 1.75 10.68
CA GLU A 95 -17.93 0.97 11.25
C GLU A 95 -19.23 1.34 10.57
N GLU A 96 -20.00 0.34 10.20
CA GLU A 96 -21.39 0.50 9.78
C GLU A 96 -22.30 0.47 11.01
N ASP A 97 -23.22 1.43 11.12
CA ASP A 97 -24.30 1.33 12.13
C ASP A 97 -25.34 0.31 11.65
N PRO A 98 -25.48 -0.84 12.31
CA PRO A 98 -26.44 -1.86 11.89
C PRO A 98 -27.90 -1.41 11.95
N ASN A 99 -28.17 -0.27 12.63
CA ASN A 99 -29.51 0.33 12.74
C ASN A 99 -29.74 1.45 11.72
N ASN A 100 -28.68 1.95 11.10
CA ASN A 100 -28.71 2.98 10.07
C ASN A 100 -27.66 2.68 9.01
N LYS A 101 -28.07 1.99 7.96
CA LYS A 101 -27.18 1.60 6.86
C LYS A 101 -26.57 2.78 6.11
N ASP A 102 -27.17 3.97 6.25
CA ASP A 102 -26.63 5.21 5.67
C ASP A 102 -25.58 5.87 6.58
N TYR A 103 -25.16 5.21 7.67
CA TYR A 103 -24.21 5.76 8.64
C TYR A 103 -22.97 4.89 8.72
N LEU A 104 -21.95 5.35 8.05
CA LEU A 104 -20.59 4.80 8.11
C LEU A 104 -19.70 5.75 8.92
N MET A 105 -18.88 5.24 9.81
CA MET A 105 -18.04 6.09 10.67
C MET A 105 -16.59 5.61 10.69
N PRO A 106 -15.66 6.34 10.05
CA PRO A 106 -14.24 6.10 10.22
C PRO A 106 -13.81 6.27 11.68
N SER A 107 -13.11 5.29 12.21
CA SER A 107 -12.53 5.33 13.54
C SER A 107 -11.29 4.46 13.61
N GLU A 108 -10.17 5.04 13.93
CA GLU A 108 -8.87 4.35 13.97
C GLU A 108 -8.79 3.16 14.95
N THR A 109 -9.86 2.87 15.71
CA THR A 109 -9.86 1.80 16.71
C THR A 109 -10.96 0.78 16.52
N VAL A 110 -11.83 0.98 15.54
CA VAL A 110 -13.05 0.16 15.40
C VAL A 110 -12.73 -1.29 15.01
N TRP A 111 -11.68 -1.52 14.23
CA TRP A 111 -11.24 -2.87 13.86
C TRP A 111 -10.27 -3.51 14.88
N GLY A 112 -10.15 -2.91 16.07
CA GLY A 112 -9.47 -3.49 17.22
C GLY A 112 -8.03 -3.03 17.42
N ASN A 113 -7.50 -2.18 16.56
CA ASN A 113 -6.23 -1.52 16.80
C ASN A 113 -6.37 -0.46 17.91
N PRO A 114 -5.37 -0.29 18.77
CA PRO A 114 -5.25 0.89 19.62
C PRO A 114 -4.92 2.11 18.76
N LYS A 115 -5.08 3.32 19.31
CA LYS A 115 -4.61 4.53 18.63
C LYS A 115 -3.11 4.45 18.32
N VAL A 116 -2.76 4.75 17.07
CA VAL A 116 -1.36 4.79 16.67
C VAL A 116 -0.60 5.91 17.40
N THR A 117 0.65 5.62 17.75
CA THR A 117 1.51 6.55 18.49
C THR A 117 2.76 6.94 17.69
N GLN A 118 3.36 8.08 18.04
CA GLN A 118 4.68 8.47 17.53
C GLN A 118 5.74 7.38 17.76
N GLN A 119 5.71 6.75 18.94
CA GLN A 119 6.67 5.70 19.29
C GLN A 119 6.57 4.50 18.33
N ALA A 120 5.35 4.06 18.02
CA ALA A 120 5.14 2.94 17.11
C ALA A 120 5.70 3.24 15.71
N ILE A 121 5.36 4.40 15.16
CA ILE A 121 5.87 4.84 13.85
C ILE A 121 7.40 4.95 13.84
N THR A 122 7.99 5.46 14.94
CA THR A 122 9.46 5.55 15.06
C THR A 122 10.10 4.17 15.06
N LYS A 123 9.56 3.20 15.79
CA LYS A 123 10.09 1.83 15.83
C LYS A 123 9.97 1.09 14.49
N VAL A 124 8.90 1.32 13.75
CA VAL A 124 8.76 0.78 12.38
C VAL A 124 9.85 1.37 11.47
N ARG A 125 10.12 2.68 11.58
CA ARG A 125 11.22 3.29 10.83
C ARG A 125 12.59 2.74 11.23
N GLU A 126 12.81 2.54 12.53
CA GLU A 126 14.05 1.94 13.08
C GLU A 126 14.24 0.49 12.66
N ALA A 127 13.17 -0.25 12.40
CA ALA A 127 13.24 -1.61 11.87
C ALA A 127 13.84 -1.67 10.44
N GLY A 128 13.85 -0.54 9.69
CA GLY A 128 14.52 -0.43 8.40
C GLY A 128 13.61 0.03 7.25
N PHE A 129 12.31 0.18 7.45
CA PHE A 129 11.41 0.68 6.42
C PHE A 129 11.70 2.16 6.08
N THR A 130 11.72 2.50 4.79
CA THR A 130 12.03 3.85 4.29
C THR A 130 10.82 4.59 3.77
N THR A 131 9.77 3.87 3.40
CA THR A 131 8.46 4.39 2.97
C THR A 131 7.39 3.97 3.97
N ILE A 132 6.42 4.87 4.22
CA ILE A 132 5.20 4.55 4.95
C ILE A 132 3.99 4.94 4.10
N ARG A 133 3.03 4.03 3.94
CA ARG A 133 1.70 4.31 3.42
C ARG A 133 0.74 4.39 4.59
N ILE A 134 -0.05 5.43 4.63
CA ILE A 134 -1.03 5.75 5.65
C ILE A 134 -2.40 5.75 4.98
N PRO A 135 -3.05 4.59 4.86
CA PRO A 135 -4.39 4.47 4.32
C PRO A 135 -5.39 5.28 5.13
N VAL A 136 -6.28 6.04 4.48
CA VAL A 136 -7.28 6.88 5.15
C VAL A 136 -8.64 6.75 4.48
N THR A 137 -9.65 6.38 5.26
CA THR A 137 -11.05 6.44 4.84
C THR A 137 -11.65 7.79 5.25
N TRP A 138 -12.24 8.50 4.30
CA TRP A 138 -12.86 9.81 4.49
C TRP A 138 -14.38 9.73 4.60
N LEU A 139 -14.95 8.62 4.20
CA LEU A 139 -16.35 8.26 4.30
C LEU A 139 -16.95 8.66 5.66
N ALA A 140 -18.17 9.18 5.68
CA ALA A 140 -18.86 9.72 6.86
C ALA A 140 -18.12 10.86 7.61
N LYS A 141 -16.96 11.31 7.12
CA LYS A 141 -16.29 12.54 7.56
C LYS A 141 -16.39 13.65 6.53
N ILE A 142 -17.11 13.39 5.44
CA ILE A 142 -17.43 14.36 4.39
C ILE A 142 -18.84 14.87 4.65
N GLY A 143 -18.99 16.20 4.75
CA GLY A 143 -20.30 16.84 4.89
C GLY A 143 -21.07 16.86 3.56
N PRO A 144 -22.33 17.33 3.57
CA PRO A 144 -23.18 17.33 2.40
C PRO A 144 -22.71 18.28 1.29
N ALA A 145 -23.21 18.03 0.07
CA ALA A 145 -23.09 18.97 -1.04
C ALA A 145 -23.61 20.37 -0.68
N PRO A 146 -23.13 21.45 -1.30
CA PRO A 146 -22.11 21.46 -2.36
C PRO A 146 -20.67 21.49 -1.85
N ASP A 147 -20.47 21.74 -0.54
CA ASP A 147 -19.15 22.03 0.01
C ASP A 147 -18.34 20.77 0.34
N TYR A 148 -19.02 19.64 0.57
CA TYR A 148 -18.40 18.35 0.93
C TYR A 148 -17.31 18.53 1.99
N LYS A 149 -17.62 19.30 3.04
CA LYS A 149 -16.64 19.74 4.04
C LYS A 149 -16.15 18.57 4.89
N ILE A 150 -14.86 18.30 4.86
CA ILE A 150 -14.22 17.28 5.70
C ILE A 150 -14.26 17.70 7.18
N ASP A 151 -14.57 16.74 8.07
CA ASP A 151 -14.52 16.93 9.52
C ASP A 151 -13.13 17.40 9.94
N SER A 152 -13.07 18.55 10.62
CA SER A 152 -11.80 19.18 10.97
C SER A 152 -10.99 18.40 12.01
N LYS A 153 -11.65 17.61 12.87
CA LYS A 153 -10.96 16.78 13.86
C LYS A 153 -10.33 15.57 13.20
N TRP A 154 -11.02 14.99 12.19
CA TRP A 154 -10.47 13.90 11.40
C TRP A 154 -9.26 14.36 10.59
N MET A 155 -9.38 15.47 9.86
CA MET A 155 -8.26 16.07 9.15
C MET A 155 -7.07 16.37 10.06
N ALA A 156 -7.33 16.90 11.26
CA ALA A 156 -6.27 17.16 12.24
C ALA A 156 -5.60 15.86 12.73
N ARG A 157 -6.37 14.78 12.93
CA ARG A 157 -5.80 13.47 13.30
C ARG A 157 -4.95 12.88 12.19
N VAL A 158 -5.41 12.91 10.95
CA VAL A 158 -4.60 12.48 9.79
C VAL A 158 -3.31 13.29 9.71
N THR A 159 -3.40 14.62 9.87
CA THR A 159 -2.23 15.50 9.88
C THR A 159 -1.24 15.16 10.99
N GLU A 160 -1.74 14.84 12.18
CA GLU A 160 -0.91 14.41 13.32
C GLU A 160 -0.15 13.13 13.01
N VAL A 161 -0.81 12.11 12.44
CA VAL A 161 -0.17 10.82 12.09
C VAL A 161 0.85 10.98 10.95
N VAL A 162 0.55 11.80 9.94
CA VAL A 162 1.53 12.20 8.93
C VAL A 162 2.74 12.88 9.59
N GLY A 163 2.49 13.77 10.57
CA GLY A 163 3.56 14.39 11.36
C GLY A 163 4.43 13.39 12.12
N TYR A 164 3.85 12.29 12.60
CA TYR A 164 4.63 11.20 13.21
C TYR A 164 5.61 10.57 12.23
N ALA A 165 5.19 10.35 10.98
CA ALA A 165 6.04 9.79 9.94
C ALA A 165 7.20 10.74 9.57
N TYR A 166 6.92 12.05 9.48
CA TYR A 166 7.95 13.07 9.30
C TYR A 166 8.97 13.07 10.44
N THR A 167 8.49 13.03 11.68
CA THR A 167 9.33 13.02 12.89
C THR A 167 10.17 11.76 13.00
N ALA A 168 9.64 10.61 12.58
CA ALA A 168 10.36 9.35 12.55
C ALA A 168 11.44 9.30 11.44
N GLY A 169 11.40 10.24 10.48
CA GLY A 169 12.38 10.32 9.41
C GLY A 169 12.09 9.41 8.21
N PHE A 170 10.83 9.10 7.95
CA PHE A 170 10.45 8.46 6.69
C PHE A 170 10.75 9.39 5.51
N GLN A 171 11.27 8.80 4.43
CA GLN A 171 11.67 9.54 3.24
C GLN A 171 10.54 9.64 2.22
N ASN A 172 9.58 8.73 2.29
CA ASN A 172 8.37 8.74 1.48
C ASN A 172 7.18 8.42 2.39
N ILE A 173 6.15 9.26 2.31
CA ILE A 173 4.93 9.17 3.10
C ILE A 173 3.78 9.23 2.11
N ILE A 174 2.94 8.21 2.03
CA ILE A 174 1.83 8.14 1.08
C ILE A 174 0.53 8.23 1.86
N VAL A 175 -0.39 9.09 1.40
CA VAL A 175 -1.76 9.21 1.92
C VAL A 175 -2.73 9.05 0.77
N ASP A 176 -3.81 8.29 0.98
CA ASP A 176 -4.80 7.94 -0.04
C ASP A 176 -6.25 8.28 0.36
N THR A 177 -7.20 7.93 -0.52
CA THR A 177 -8.59 7.62 -0.17
C THR A 177 -8.75 6.12 -0.24
N HIS A 178 -9.04 5.47 0.92
CA HIS A 178 -8.88 4.02 1.02
C HIS A 178 -10.20 3.26 0.84
N HIS A 179 -11.02 3.10 1.88
CA HIS A 179 -12.32 2.42 1.78
C HIS A 179 -13.47 3.42 1.51
N ASP A 180 -13.25 4.32 0.59
CA ASP A 180 -14.25 5.28 0.11
C ASP A 180 -14.98 4.78 -1.15
N GLU A 181 -14.45 3.69 -1.75
CA GLU A 181 -15.03 2.97 -2.86
C GLU A 181 -16.23 2.11 -2.44
N ASP A 182 -17.13 1.89 -3.39
CA ASP A 182 -18.40 1.23 -3.14
C ASP A 182 -18.29 -0.29 -3.19
N HIS A 183 -18.71 -0.88 -2.08
CA HIS A 183 -19.19 -2.26 -2.05
C HIS A 183 -20.71 -2.32 -1.78
N ASP A 184 -21.32 -1.16 -1.44
CA ASP A 184 -22.76 -0.98 -1.27
C ASP A 184 -23.20 0.47 -1.56
N ASP A 185 -24.50 0.76 -1.53
CA ASP A 185 -25.09 2.06 -1.91
C ASP A 185 -24.68 3.26 -1.00
N ASN A 186 -23.73 3.10 -0.06
CA ASN A 186 -23.41 4.12 0.95
C ASN A 186 -22.05 4.77 0.79
N HIS A 187 -21.20 4.23 -0.09
CA HIS A 187 -19.88 4.77 -0.37
C HIS A 187 -19.95 5.84 -1.47
N TRP A 188 -19.20 6.91 -1.33
CA TRP A 188 -19.33 8.04 -2.25
C TRP A 188 -18.60 7.84 -3.58
N GLN A 189 -17.62 6.92 -3.65
CA GLN A 189 -16.90 6.57 -4.89
C GLN A 189 -17.62 5.42 -5.63
N ASP A 190 -18.91 5.55 -5.87
CA ASP A 190 -19.76 4.54 -6.52
C ASP A 190 -19.40 4.35 -8.02
N LEU A 191 -18.32 3.60 -8.26
CA LEU A 191 -17.82 3.31 -9.60
C LEU A 191 -18.84 2.55 -10.46
N LYS A 192 -19.52 1.58 -9.86
CA LYS A 192 -20.48 0.72 -10.54
C LYS A 192 -21.60 1.52 -11.17
N ASN A 193 -22.27 2.33 -10.37
CA ASN A 193 -23.40 3.13 -10.83
C ASN A 193 -22.94 4.32 -11.69
N ALA A 194 -21.81 4.95 -11.36
CA ALA A 194 -21.23 6.03 -12.17
C ALA A 194 -20.92 5.59 -13.59
N SER A 195 -20.52 4.35 -13.80
CA SER A 195 -20.16 3.81 -15.12
C SER A 195 -21.33 3.74 -16.10
N VAL A 196 -22.56 3.78 -15.59
CA VAL A 196 -23.82 3.72 -16.40
C VAL A 196 -24.74 4.91 -16.18
N ASN A 197 -24.39 5.82 -15.27
CA ASN A 197 -25.17 7.01 -14.93
C ASN A 197 -24.27 8.28 -15.01
N PRO A 198 -24.26 8.99 -16.16
CA PRO A 198 -23.43 10.18 -16.32
C PRO A 198 -23.72 11.30 -15.32
N THR A 199 -24.96 11.47 -14.86
CA THR A 199 -25.32 12.50 -13.86
C THR A 199 -24.68 12.18 -12.52
N LEU A 200 -24.73 10.93 -12.06
CA LEU A 200 -24.05 10.50 -10.84
C LEU A 200 -22.53 10.68 -10.98
N ASN A 201 -21.96 10.30 -12.11
CA ASN A 201 -20.53 10.50 -12.36
C ASN A 201 -20.11 11.98 -12.24
N GLU A 202 -20.93 12.92 -12.78
CA GLU A 202 -20.67 14.35 -12.63
C GLU A 202 -20.75 14.83 -11.17
N GLU A 203 -21.63 14.26 -10.37
CA GLU A 203 -21.74 14.55 -8.94
C GLU A 203 -20.52 14.05 -8.18
N ILE A 204 -20.10 12.80 -8.41
CA ILE A 204 -18.89 12.22 -7.81
C ILE A 204 -17.65 13.03 -8.21
N ILE A 205 -17.53 13.48 -9.43
CA ILE A 205 -16.42 14.36 -9.85
C ILE A 205 -16.38 15.67 -9.05
N LYS A 206 -17.54 16.26 -8.72
CA LYS A 206 -17.58 17.46 -7.85
C LYS A 206 -17.09 17.13 -6.44
N GLU A 207 -17.49 15.98 -5.93
CA GLU A 207 -17.06 15.51 -4.61
C GLU A 207 -15.56 15.21 -4.57
N ILE A 208 -15.01 14.51 -5.57
CA ILE A 208 -13.55 14.27 -5.72
C ILE A 208 -12.80 15.60 -5.68
N LYS A 209 -13.25 16.61 -6.45
CA LYS A 209 -12.63 17.95 -6.46
C LYS A 209 -12.68 18.62 -5.09
N ALA A 210 -13.81 18.53 -4.40
CA ALA A 210 -13.97 19.15 -3.10
C ALA A 210 -13.14 18.44 -2.02
N VAL A 211 -13.13 17.13 -1.98
CA VAL A 211 -12.40 16.32 -1.00
C VAL A 211 -10.90 16.46 -1.21
N TRP A 212 -10.40 16.16 -2.41
CA TRP A 212 -8.98 16.28 -2.71
C TRP A 212 -8.47 17.72 -2.65
N GLY A 213 -9.32 18.70 -3.01
CA GLY A 213 -8.99 20.12 -2.82
C GLY A 213 -8.72 20.49 -1.37
N GLN A 214 -9.51 19.98 -0.42
CA GLN A 214 -9.32 20.19 1.01
C GLN A 214 -8.09 19.44 1.54
N ILE A 215 -7.90 18.17 1.16
CA ILE A 215 -6.72 17.38 1.54
C ILE A 215 -5.46 18.09 1.04
N ALA A 216 -5.41 18.42 -0.24
CA ALA A 216 -4.28 19.07 -0.87
C ALA A 216 -3.97 20.45 -0.23
N ALA A 217 -5.00 21.25 0.05
CA ALA A 217 -4.83 22.56 0.71
C ALA A 217 -4.26 22.41 2.13
N ASN A 218 -4.70 21.40 2.89
CA ASN A 218 -4.19 21.12 4.24
C ASN A 218 -2.70 20.76 4.23
N PHE A 219 -2.26 20.03 3.24
CA PHE A 219 -0.89 19.50 3.15
C PHE A 219 0.02 20.26 2.17
N LYS A 220 -0.40 21.39 1.62
CA LYS A 220 0.35 22.11 0.56
C LYS A 220 1.77 22.54 0.95
N ASP A 221 2.01 22.74 2.24
CA ASP A 221 3.29 23.20 2.80
C ASP A 221 4.18 22.03 3.32
N PHE A 222 3.68 20.79 3.28
CA PHE A 222 4.47 19.59 3.53
C PHE A 222 5.34 19.28 2.31
N ASP A 223 6.63 19.03 2.54
CA ASP A 223 7.61 18.87 1.47
C ASP A 223 7.38 17.62 0.58
N GLU A 224 8.28 17.40 -0.37
CA GLU A 224 8.18 16.32 -1.40
C GLU A 224 8.25 14.90 -0.85
N ARG A 225 8.52 14.70 0.44
CA ARG A 225 8.40 13.39 1.08
C ARG A 225 6.95 12.91 1.14
N LEU A 226 5.98 13.83 1.24
CA LEU A 226 4.57 13.47 1.19
C LEU A 226 4.14 13.29 -0.25
N MET A 227 3.55 12.14 -0.53
CA MET A 227 2.91 11.75 -1.78
C MET A 227 1.41 11.58 -1.53
N PHE A 228 0.61 11.79 -2.56
CA PHE A 228 -0.79 11.41 -2.53
C PHE A 228 -1.05 10.27 -3.51
N GLU A 229 -1.93 9.38 -3.14
CA GLU A 229 -2.48 8.33 -4.00
C GLU A 229 -3.97 8.59 -4.14
N GLY A 230 -4.43 8.70 -5.39
CA GLY A 230 -5.77 9.21 -5.66
C GLY A 230 -6.87 8.33 -5.09
N PHE A 231 -6.72 7.03 -5.25
CA PHE A 231 -7.71 6.03 -4.90
C PHE A 231 -7.01 4.71 -4.62
N ASN A 232 -7.54 3.93 -3.67
CA ASN A 232 -7.03 2.62 -3.32
C ASN A 232 -7.38 1.55 -4.39
N GLU A 233 -8.38 0.74 -4.17
CA GLU A 233 -8.72 -0.43 -5.00
C GLU A 233 -10.08 -0.29 -5.67
N LEU A 234 -10.33 0.84 -6.36
CA LEU A 234 -11.60 1.10 -7.04
C LEU A 234 -12.10 -0.10 -7.84
N ASN A 235 -13.28 -0.59 -7.50
CA ASN A 235 -13.92 -1.72 -8.16
C ASN A 235 -15.45 -1.67 -7.98
N ASP A 236 -16.18 -2.67 -8.47
CA ASP A 236 -17.64 -2.74 -8.41
C ASP A 236 -18.19 -3.68 -7.31
N GLY A 237 -17.37 -3.96 -6.31
CA GLY A 237 -17.69 -4.88 -5.21
C GLY A 237 -17.42 -6.36 -5.52
N GLU A 238 -17.13 -6.69 -6.76
CA GLU A 238 -16.89 -8.08 -7.20
C GLU A 238 -15.47 -8.31 -7.76
N TRP A 239 -14.55 -7.39 -7.51
CA TRP A 239 -13.10 -7.54 -7.80
C TRP A 239 -12.77 -7.95 -9.26
N GLY A 240 -13.59 -7.48 -10.22
CA GLY A 240 -13.46 -7.83 -11.63
C GLY A 240 -14.13 -9.15 -12.01
N GLU A 241 -14.83 -9.78 -11.10
CA GLU A 241 -15.56 -11.03 -11.34
C GLU A 241 -17.02 -10.81 -11.76
N SER A 242 -17.55 -9.59 -11.63
CA SER A 242 -18.93 -9.28 -12.05
C SER A 242 -19.18 -9.56 -13.52
N ALA A 243 -20.41 -9.97 -13.83
CA ALA A 243 -20.82 -10.19 -15.21
C ALA A 243 -20.77 -8.91 -16.04
N ALA A 244 -21.07 -7.75 -15.44
CA ALA A 244 -21.04 -6.45 -16.08
C ALA A 244 -19.60 -6.05 -16.46
N PHE A 245 -18.66 -6.16 -15.53
CA PHE A 245 -17.25 -5.87 -15.78
C PHE A 245 -16.67 -6.82 -16.83
N LYS A 246 -16.88 -8.13 -16.70
CA LYS A 246 -16.40 -9.12 -17.69
C LYS A 246 -16.93 -8.88 -19.10
N ALA A 247 -18.16 -8.41 -19.22
CA ALA A 247 -18.75 -8.08 -20.54
C ALA A 247 -18.10 -6.85 -21.18
N ASN A 248 -17.77 -5.82 -20.41
CA ASN A 248 -17.13 -4.60 -20.91
C ASN A 248 -16.31 -3.89 -19.82
N PRO A 249 -15.07 -4.32 -19.58
CA PRO A 249 -14.20 -3.71 -18.55
C PRO A 249 -13.96 -2.21 -18.77
N SER A 250 -13.99 -1.77 -20.05
CA SER A 250 -13.69 -0.39 -20.40
C SER A 250 -14.70 0.61 -19.84
N LEU A 251 -15.94 0.22 -19.53
CA LEU A 251 -16.91 1.14 -18.94
C LEU A 251 -16.42 1.69 -17.61
N GLN A 252 -16.10 0.81 -16.68
CA GLN A 252 -15.63 1.21 -15.34
C GLN A 252 -14.20 1.76 -15.38
N CYS A 253 -13.31 1.13 -16.14
CA CYS A 253 -11.93 1.62 -16.26
C CYS A 253 -11.83 3.03 -16.86
N ASN A 254 -12.73 3.42 -17.77
CA ASN A 254 -12.77 4.79 -18.31
C ASN A 254 -13.21 5.80 -17.23
N ILE A 255 -14.12 5.43 -16.34
CA ILE A 255 -14.49 6.28 -15.21
C ILE A 255 -13.29 6.47 -14.26
N ILE A 256 -12.58 5.39 -13.93
CA ILE A 256 -11.36 5.49 -13.13
C ILE A 256 -10.35 6.44 -13.80
N ASN A 257 -10.08 6.27 -15.09
CA ASN A 257 -9.17 7.17 -15.83
C ASN A 257 -9.61 8.64 -15.74
N GLN A 258 -10.91 8.91 -15.82
CA GLN A 258 -11.46 10.26 -15.66
C GLN A 258 -11.26 10.79 -14.23
N TRP A 259 -11.56 9.99 -13.21
CA TRP A 259 -11.40 10.38 -11.80
C TRP A 259 -9.94 10.63 -11.45
N GLN A 260 -9.02 9.80 -11.96
CA GLN A 260 -7.58 9.98 -11.78
C GLN A 260 -7.11 11.31 -12.40
N GLN A 261 -7.61 11.70 -13.56
CA GLN A 261 -7.28 13.01 -14.14
C GLN A 261 -7.82 14.16 -13.28
N VAL A 262 -9.05 14.05 -12.78
CA VAL A 262 -9.65 15.04 -11.88
C VAL A 262 -8.85 15.19 -10.59
N PHE A 263 -8.40 14.08 -10.01
CA PHE A 263 -7.53 14.08 -8.85
C PHE A 263 -6.22 14.84 -9.11
N VAL A 264 -5.51 14.49 -10.20
CA VAL A 264 -4.24 15.12 -10.57
C VAL A 264 -4.43 16.63 -10.75
N ASP A 265 -5.40 17.05 -11.55
CA ASP A 265 -5.66 18.47 -11.80
C ASP A 265 -5.95 19.21 -10.49
N THR A 266 -6.82 18.67 -9.65
CA THR A 266 -7.21 19.27 -8.36
C THR A 266 -6.00 19.46 -7.43
N VAL A 267 -5.15 18.44 -7.32
CA VAL A 267 -3.95 18.54 -6.49
C VAL A 267 -2.99 19.58 -7.06
N ARG A 268 -2.72 19.60 -8.36
CA ARG A 268 -1.79 20.54 -8.99
C ARG A 268 -2.23 22.00 -8.84
N GLU A 269 -3.54 22.25 -8.96
CA GLU A 269 -4.14 23.57 -8.81
C GLU A 269 -4.05 24.14 -7.39
N SER A 270 -3.92 23.30 -6.37
CA SER A 270 -3.91 23.72 -4.96
C SER A 270 -2.63 24.43 -4.51
N GLY A 271 -1.57 24.45 -5.31
CA GLY A 271 -0.35 25.22 -5.09
C GLY A 271 0.62 24.61 -4.07
N GLY A 272 1.66 25.34 -3.69
CA GLY A 272 2.71 24.90 -2.78
C GLY A 272 3.46 23.66 -3.32
N TYR A 273 3.86 22.75 -2.44
CA TYR A 273 4.50 21.49 -2.86
C TYR A 273 3.60 20.58 -3.69
N ASN A 274 2.28 20.81 -3.71
CA ASN A 274 1.36 20.03 -4.52
C ASN A 274 1.62 20.19 -6.02
N GLN A 275 2.24 21.28 -6.45
CA GLN A 275 2.60 21.49 -7.85
C GLN A 275 3.63 20.50 -8.37
N THR A 276 4.41 19.88 -7.47
CA THR A 276 5.55 19.03 -7.86
C THR A 276 5.67 17.72 -7.07
N ARG A 277 4.79 17.46 -6.07
CA ARG A 277 4.81 16.19 -5.34
C ARG A 277 4.46 15.00 -6.23
N TRP A 278 4.97 13.83 -5.89
CA TRP A 278 4.60 12.59 -6.56
C TRP A 278 3.13 12.23 -6.25
N LEU A 279 2.44 11.72 -7.29
CA LEU A 279 1.07 11.26 -7.18
C LEU A 279 0.99 9.80 -7.64
N GLY A 280 0.35 8.95 -6.85
CA GLY A 280 0.06 7.54 -7.14
C GLY A 280 -1.23 7.41 -7.94
N ILE A 281 -1.20 6.58 -8.98
CA ILE A 281 -2.29 6.34 -9.92
C ILE A 281 -2.53 4.84 -9.99
N ALA A 282 -3.65 4.38 -9.45
CA ALA A 282 -4.01 2.96 -9.42
C ALA A 282 -4.93 2.56 -10.59
N PRO A 283 -4.75 1.39 -11.21
CA PRO A 283 -5.73 0.80 -12.11
C PRO A 283 -6.92 0.23 -11.33
N TYR A 284 -7.90 -0.32 -12.04
CA TYR A 284 -9.00 -1.07 -11.45
C TYR A 284 -8.50 -2.13 -10.45
N CYS A 285 -9.04 -2.18 -9.23
CA CYS A 285 -8.61 -3.01 -8.08
C CYS A 285 -7.12 -2.83 -7.71
N ALA A 286 -6.45 -1.76 -8.10
CA ALA A 286 -4.98 -1.65 -8.05
C ALA A 286 -4.25 -2.90 -8.61
N ASN A 287 -4.91 -3.70 -9.46
CA ASN A 287 -4.42 -5.00 -9.88
C ASN A 287 -3.61 -4.94 -11.18
N PRO A 288 -2.40 -5.52 -11.24
CA PRO A 288 -1.56 -5.57 -12.44
C PRO A 288 -2.25 -6.09 -13.70
N LYS A 289 -3.26 -6.96 -13.57
CA LYS A 289 -4.06 -7.47 -14.71
C LYS A 289 -4.77 -6.37 -15.49
N TYR A 290 -5.11 -5.28 -14.82
CA TYR A 290 -5.95 -4.22 -15.38
C TYR A 290 -5.18 -2.98 -15.82
N VAL A 291 -3.85 -2.93 -15.64
CA VAL A 291 -3.00 -1.83 -16.13
C VAL A 291 -3.14 -1.59 -17.65
N LYS A 292 -3.55 -2.60 -18.39
CA LYS A 292 -3.81 -2.47 -19.84
C LYS A 292 -4.99 -1.56 -20.18
N TYR A 293 -5.87 -1.26 -19.23
CA TYR A 293 -7.00 -0.35 -19.38
C TYR A 293 -6.71 1.03 -18.78
N LEU A 294 -5.61 1.17 -18.04
CA LEU A 294 -5.21 2.44 -17.44
C LEU A 294 -4.65 3.39 -18.50
N VAL A 295 -5.15 4.60 -18.49
CA VAL A 295 -4.58 5.73 -19.19
C VAL A 295 -3.98 6.66 -18.15
N MET A 296 -2.64 6.75 -18.12
CA MET A 296 -1.96 7.66 -17.20
C MET A 296 -2.45 9.10 -17.43
N PRO A 297 -2.83 9.82 -16.38
CA PRO A 297 -3.27 11.21 -16.50
C PRO A 297 -2.20 12.11 -17.11
N GLN A 298 -2.63 13.20 -17.71
CA GLN A 298 -1.74 14.29 -18.08
C GLN A 298 -1.29 15.03 -16.83
N ASP A 299 0.01 15.19 -16.64
CA ASP A 299 0.57 15.90 -15.50
C ASP A 299 1.69 16.85 -15.96
N PRO A 300 1.50 18.17 -15.85
CA PRO A 300 2.55 19.14 -16.22
C PRO A 300 3.85 18.99 -15.42
N ALA A 301 3.78 18.44 -14.21
CA ALA A 301 4.95 18.21 -13.37
C ALA A 301 5.75 16.95 -13.76
N GLY A 302 5.15 16.02 -14.50
CA GLY A 302 5.76 14.74 -14.81
C GLY A 302 6.07 13.90 -13.58
N LYS A 303 5.26 14.00 -12.52
CA LYS A 303 5.47 13.38 -11.21
C LYS A 303 4.34 12.40 -10.87
N LEU A 304 4.05 11.49 -11.81
CA LEU A 304 3.11 10.40 -11.59
C LEU A 304 3.85 9.07 -11.42
N MET A 305 3.31 8.22 -10.56
CA MET A 305 3.75 6.84 -10.36
C MET A 305 2.54 5.91 -10.54
N LEU A 306 2.77 4.77 -11.18
CA LEU A 306 1.78 3.71 -11.18
C LEU A 306 1.81 3.01 -9.82
N ASP A 307 0.65 2.87 -9.21
CA ASP A 307 0.42 2.02 -8.05
C ASP A 307 -0.21 0.70 -8.44
N VAL A 308 0.27 -0.41 -7.87
CA VAL A 308 -0.36 -1.72 -7.98
C VAL A 308 -0.24 -2.48 -6.66
N HIS A 309 -1.22 -3.35 -6.38
CA HIS A 309 -1.18 -4.26 -5.24
C HIS A 309 -0.84 -5.68 -5.71
N PHE A 310 -0.11 -6.43 -4.89
CA PHE A 310 0.31 -7.78 -5.25
C PHE A 310 0.12 -8.78 -4.11
N TYR A 311 -0.94 -9.57 -4.23
CA TYR A 311 -1.28 -10.64 -3.27
C TYR A 311 -1.40 -12.02 -3.94
N ASP A 312 -1.04 -12.15 -5.23
CA ASP A 312 -1.17 -13.44 -5.92
C ASP A 312 -0.20 -14.50 -5.38
N PRO A 313 -0.68 -15.73 -5.09
CA PRO A 313 -2.07 -16.14 -5.12
C PRO A 313 -2.78 -15.82 -3.80
N ASP A 314 -3.93 -15.18 -3.88
CA ASP A 314 -4.77 -14.77 -2.75
C ASP A 314 -5.10 -15.92 -1.78
N ALA A 315 -5.27 -17.11 -2.30
CA ALA A 315 -5.51 -18.31 -1.49
C ALA A 315 -4.30 -18.70 -0.59
N PHE A 316 -3.09 -18.23 -0.91
CA PHE A 316 -1.93 -18.40 -0.06
C PHE A 316 -1.67 -17.17 0.82
N THR A 317 -1.86 -15.99 0.28
CA THR A 317 -1.49 -14.73 0.93
C THR A 317 -2.59 -14.15 1.81
N LEU A 318 -3.85 -14.30 1.42
CA LEU A 318 -4.99 -13.74 2.13
C LEU A 318 -5.82 -14.83 2.83
N GLY A 319 -6.12 -15.94 2.16
CA GLY A 319 -7.21 -16.83 2.51
C GLY A 319 -8.54 -16.21 2.07
N ARG A 320 -9.54 -17.01 1.80
CA ARG A 320 -10.89 -16.55 1.44
C ARG A 320 -11.95 -17.39 2.13
N ASP A 321 -13.16 -16.87 2.24
CA ASP A 321 -14.35 -17.57 2.72
C ASP A 321 -14.13 -18.21 4.11
N ASP A 322 -13.56 -17.50 5.06
CA ASP A 322 -13.25 -17.96 6.41
C ASP A 322 -12.31 -19.18 6.46
N THR A 323 -11.65 -19.50 5.36
CA THR A 323 -10.67 -20.58 5.32
C THR A 323 -9.26 -20.08 5.61
N LEU A 324 -8.49 -20.86 6.38
CA LEU A 324 -7.08 -20.57 6.58
C LEU A 324 -6.33 -20.62 5.23
N PRO A 325 -5.36 -19.73 5.01
CA PRO A 325 -4.52 -19.75 3.83
C PRO A 325 -3.85 -21.11 3.64
N TYR A 326 -3.60 -21.48 2.37
CA TYR A 326 -2.84 -22.69 2.05
C TYR A 326 -1.44 -22.66 2.68
N SER A 327 -0.93 -23.86 3.03
CA SER A 327 0.33 -24.00 3.76
C SER A 327 1.57 -24.08 2.87
N ASP A 328 1.45 -23.98 1.55
CA ASP A 328 2.62 -24.01 0.67
C ASP A 328 2.48 -23.14 -0.59
N TRP A 329 3.63 -22.70 -1.09
CA TRP A 329 3.78 -21.90 -2.29
C TRP A 329 5.14 -22.20 -2.95
N GLY A 330 5.25 -21.91 -4.25
CA GLY A 330 6.49 -22.03 -5.00
C GLY A 330 6.77 -23.43 -5.50
N HIS A 331 7.86 -23.59 -6.25
CA HIS A 331 8.16 -24.79 -7.02
C HIS A 331 8.36 -26.07 -6.17
N THR A 332 8.69 -25.91 -4.89
CA THR A 332 8.86 -27.03 -3.93
C THR A 332 7.58 -27.38 -3.16
N GLY A 333 6.50 -26.63 -3.35
CA GLY A 333 5.20 -26.91 -2.75
C GLY A 333 4.50 -28.13 -3.38
N ASP A 334 3.30 -28.49 -2.87
CA ASP A 334 2.52 -29.61 -3.41
C ASP A 334 2.27 -29.41 -4.91
N PRO A 335 2.74 -30.30 -5.79
CA PRO A 335 2.56 -30.17 -7.23
C PRO A 335 1.10 -30.24 -7.69
N ASN A 336 0.19 -30.72 -6.86
CA ASN A 336 -1.24 -30.87 -7.16
C ASN A 336 -2.09 -29.69 -6.69
N ARG A 337 -1.50 -28.67 -6.04
CA ARG A 337 -2.27 -27.52 -5.56
C ARG A 337 -2.86 -26.71 -6.71
N LYS A 338 -4.07 -26.19 -6.51
CA LYS A 338 -4.82 -25.43 -7.54
C LYS A 338 -4.12 -24.15 -8.01
N TYR A 339 -3.27 -23.55 -7.16
CA TYR A 339 -2.65 -22.23 -7.39
C TYR A 339 -1.22 -22.30 -7.93
N ARG A 340 -0.75 -23.47 -8.34
CA ARG A 340 0.62 -23.66 -8.86
C ARG A 340 0.99 -22.71 -10.01
N LYS A 341 0.03 -22.29 -10.81
CA LYS A 341 0.25 -21.33 -11.89
C LYS A 341 0.67 -19.91 -11.40
N TYR A 342 0.53 -19.65 -10.11
CA TYR A 342 0.91 -18.39 -9.47
C TYR A 342 2.16 -18.53 -8.59
N ASP A 343 3.04 -19.46 -8.91
CA ASP A 343 4.33 -19.61 -8.26
C ASP A 343 5.33 -18.53 -8.73
N GLU A 344 6.61 -18.75 -8.50
CA GLU A 344 7.68 -17.80 -8.78
C GLU A 344 7.67 -17.26 -10.22
N SER A 345 7.35 -18.09 -11.20
CA SER A 345 7.26 -17.66 -12.61
C SER A 345 6.21 -16.58 -12.83
N TYR A 346 5.08 -16.66 -12.12
CA TYR A 346 4.03 -15.64 -12.22
C TYR A 346 4.46 -14.30 -11.61
N VAL A 347 5.21 -14.34 -10.50
CA VAL A 347 5.81 -13.12 -9.92
C VAL A 347 6.73 -12.47 -10.95
N VAL A 348 7.62 -13.24 -11.55
CA VAL A 348 8.57 -12.78 -12.57
C VAL A 348 7.84 -12.23 -13.80
N GLU A 349 6.86 -12.96 -14.35
CA GLU A 349 6.05 -12.50 -15.47
C GLU A 349 5.37 -11.17 -15.19
N THR A 350 4.74 -11.03 -14.02
CA THR A 350 4.03 -9.81 -13.62
C THR A 350 4.99 -8.64 -13.44
N PHE A 351 6.09 -8.84 -12.73
CA PHE A 351 7.02 -7.75 -12.43
C PHE A 351 7.86 -7.35 -13.66
N SER A 352 8.22 -8.31 -14.51
CA SER A 352 8.89 -8.00 -15.79
C SER A 352 7.94 -7.26 -16.74
N MET A 353 6.65 -7.58 -16.76
CA MET A 353 5.64 -6.86 -17.54
C MET A 353 5.53 -5.39 -17.06
N LEU A 354 5.47 -5.15 -15.75
CA LEU A 354 5.44 -3.80 -15.19
C LEU A 354 6.73 -3.03 -15.50
N TYR A 355 7.90 -3.66 -15.31
CA TYR A 355 9.19 -3.08 -15.64
C TYR A 355 9.26 -2.65 -17.12
N ASN A 356 8.94 -3.55 -18.03
CA ASN A 356 9.05 -3.30 -19.47
C ASN A 356 8.03 -2.27 -19.99
N ASN A 357 6.83 -2.26 -19.42
CA ASN A 357 5.76 -1.36 -19.88
C ASN A 357 5.79 0.03 -19.25
N TYR A 358 6.42 0.18 -18.08
CA TYR A 358 6.41 1.44 -17.32
C TYR A 358 7.82 1.93 -16.96
N ILE A 359 8.61 1.18 -16.20
CA ILE A 359 9.96 1.62 -15.75
C ILE A 359 10.86 1.95 -16.96
N VAL A 360 10.89 1.07 -17.97
CA VAL A 360 11.66 1.30 -19.21
C VAL A 360 11.20 2.56 -19.94
N LYS A 361 9.92 2.92 -19.83
CA LYS A 361 9.33 4.13 -20.42
C LYS A 361 9.40 5.36 -19.50
N ASN A 362 10.21 5.29 -18.46
CA ASN A 362 10.41 6.36 -17.49
C ASN A 362 9.16 6.71 -16.66
N ILE A 363 8.29 5.74 -16.41
CA ILE A 363 7.13 5.85 -15.51
C ILE A 363 7.44 5.01 -14.28
N PRO A 364 7.66 5.62 -13.11
CA PRO A 364 7.91 4.88 -11.87
C PRO A 364 6.69 4.03 -11.48
N VAL A 365 6.96 2.85 -10.92
CA VAL A 365 5.93 1.93 -10.41
C VAL A 365 6.27 1.59 -8.96
N TYR A 366 5.28 1.50 -8.10
CA TYR A 366 5.43 0.92 -6.76
C TYR A 366 4.31 -0.10 -6.50
N ILE A 367 4.58 -1.00 -5.57
CA ILE A 367 3.60 -1.96 -5.08
C ILE A 367 3.07 -1.39 -3.76
N GLY A 368 1.89 -0.75 -3.80
CA GLY A 368 1.26 -0.07 -2.66
C GLY A 368 0.90 -1.03 -1.55
N GLU A 369 0.60 -2.29 -1.89
CA GLU A 369 0.35 -3.34 -0.92
C GLU A 369 0.91 -4.69 -1.38
N MET A 370 1.56 -5.38 -0.46
CA MET A 370 1.90 -6.79 -0.55
C MET A 370 1.97 -7.41 0.84
N GLY A 371 1.84 -8.70 0.93
CA GLY A 371 1.95 -9.37 2.22
C GLY A 371 1.53 -10.82 2.17
N CYS A 372 1.53 -11.45 3.31
CA CYS A 372 1.11 -12.82 3.47
C CYS A 372 0.52 -13.02 4.87
N SER A 373 -0.72 -13.53 4.93
CA SER A 373 -1.37 -13.86 6.20
C SER A 373 -0.44 -14.68 7.10
N ARG A 374 -0.39 -14.30 8.35
CA ARG A 374 0.52 -14.92 9.34
C ARG A 374 0.13 -16.35 9.66
N ARG A 375 1.11 -17.23 9.73
CA ARG A 375 0.96 -18.64 10.16
C ARG A 375 1.43 -18.78 11.60
N ASP A 376 0.90 -19.78 12.28
CA ASP A 376 1.41 -20.20 13.56
C ASP A 376 2.66 -21.08 13.35
N LYS A 377 3.83 -20.57 13.72
CA LYS A 377 5.11 -21.28 13.55
C LYS A 377 5.13 -22.66 14.20
N GLN A 378 4.38 -22.83 15.30
CA GLN A 378 4.32 -24.07 16.07
C GLN A 378 3.30 -25.07 15.49
N ASN A 379 2.12 -24.58 15.09
CA ASN A 379 1.01 -25.42 14.64
C ASN A 379 0.97 -25.62 13.12
N ASP A 380 1.55 -24.68 12.35
CA ASP A 380 1.72 -24.75 10.88
C ASP A 380 3.15 -24.39 10.47
N PRO A 381 4.17 -25.19 10.85
CA PRO A 381 5.56 -24.89 10.52
C PRO A 381 5.83 -24.90 9.02
N ARG A 382 5.05 -25.67 8.25
CA ARG A 382 5.12 -25.68 6.78
C ARG A 382 4.66 -24.34 6.22
N GLY A 383 3.47 -23.92 6.54
CA GLY A 383 2.94 -22.63 6.09
C GLY A 383 3.80 -21.45 6.56
N TRP A 384 4.36 -21.56 7.77
CA TRP A 384 5.32 -20.58 8.28
C TRP A 384 6.56 -20.48 7.38
N ALA A 385 7.23 -21.58 7.07
CA ALA A 385 8.43 -21.59 6.24
C ALA A 385 8.16 -21.05 4.83
N PHE A 386 7.06 -21.48 4.20
CA PHE A 386 6.68 -20.99 2.88
C PHE A 386 6.24 -19.53 2.89
N SER A 387 5.62 -19.03 3.97
CA SER A 387 5.28 -17.62 4.07
C SER A 387 6.51 -16.72 4.14
N LEU A 388 7.56 -17.12 4.87
CA LEU A 388 8.83 -16.39 4.89
C LEU A 388 9.50 -16.42 3.52
N TYR A 389 9.50 -17.56 2.85
CA TYR A 389 10.04 -17.72 1.50
C TYR A 389 9.32 -16.82 0.50
N TYR A 390 7.97 -16.81 0.52
CA TYR A 390 7.17 -15.93 -0.33
C TYR A 390 7.54 -14.45 -0.12
N MET A 391 7.58 -14.02 1.13
CA MET A 391 7.88 -12.64 1.51
C MET A 391 9.28 -12.21 1.02
N GLU A 392 10.28 -13.07 1.21
CA GLU A 392 11.65 -12.82 0.74
C GLU A 392 11.74 -12.82 -0.79
N TYR A 393 11.10 -13.81 -1.46
CA TYR A 393 11.15 -13.94 -2.92
C TYR A 393 10.46 -12.76 -3.61
N VAL A 394 9.26 -12.39 -3.18
CA VAL A 394 8.52 -11.26 -3.76
C VAL A 394 9.29 -9.95 -3.55
N ALA A 395 9.83 -9.71 -2.36
CA ALA A 395 10.66 -8.52 -2.09
C ALA A 395 11.94 -8.50 -2.95
N LYS A 396 12.59 -9.65 -3.16
CA LYS A 396 13.76 -9.76 -4.04
C LYS A 396 13.42 -9.55 -5.50
N ALA A 397 12.31 -10.11 -5.97
CA ALA A 397 11.81 -9.89 -7.33
C ALA A 397 11.46 -8.41 -7.53
N ALA A 398 10.77 -7.79 -6.57
CA ALA A 398 10.45 -6.37 -6.59
C ALA A 398 11.72 -5.50 -6.71
N ARG A 399 12.75 -5.79 -5.94
CA ARG A 399 14.07 -5.14 -6.05
C ARG A 399 14.69 -5.33 -7.41
N THR A 400 14.63 -6.55 -7.96
CA THR A 400 15.22 -6.91 -9.26
C THR A 400 14.59 -6.12 -10.40
N TYR A 401 13.27 -5.89 -10.34
CA TYR A 401 12.51 -5.13 -11.34
C TYR A 401 12.27 -3.65 -10.97
N CYS A 402 12.96 -3.12 -9.95
CA CYS A 402 12.84 -1.72 -9.53
C CYS A 402 11.40 -1.31 -9.13
N LEU A 403 10.67 -2.19 -8.45
CA LEU A 403 9.30 -1.99 -7.99
C LEU A 403 9.27 -1.96 -6.45
N PRO A 404 9.55 -0.81 -5.78
CA PRO A 404 9.48 -0.72 -4.32
C PRO A 404 8.11 -1.19 -3.85
N ALA A 405 8.09 -1.95 -2.75
CA ALA A 405 6.88 -2.55 -2.23
C ALA A 405 6.61 -2.11 -0.79
N THR A 406 5.32 -2.05 -0.42
CA THR A 406 4.86 -1.68 0.91
C THR A 406 4.16 -2.86 1.57
N LEU A 407 4.73 -3.33 2.70
CA LEU A 407 4.20 -4.45 3.46
C LEU A 407 2.90 -4.04 4.16
N TRP A 408 1.80 -4.76 3.89
CA TRP A 408 0.53 -4.54 4.58
C TRP A 408 0.58 -5.06 6.00
N ASP A 409 0.27 -4.22 6.99
CA ASP A 409 0.20 -4.58 8.40
C ASP A 409 -1.14 -4.10 8.99
N CYS A 410 -2.04 -5.03 9.23
CA CYS A 410 -3.35 -4.72 9.81
C CYS A 410 -3.33 -4.66 11.35
N GLY A 411 -2.20 -4.90 12.01
CA GLY A 411 -2.12 -4.91 13.48
C GLY A 411 -3.10 -5.91 14.12
N GLY A 412 -4.08 -5.40 14.84
CA GLY A 412 -5.17 -6.21 15.39
C GLY A 412 -4.79 -7.00 16.65
N LYS A 413 -5.30 -8.23 16.77
CA LYS A 413 -5.14 -9.07 17.97
C LYS A 413 -3.89 -9.98 17.92
N GLY A 414 -3.16 -9.99 16.80
CA GLY A 414 -1.95 -10.80 16.64
C GLY A 414 -2.22 -12.31 16.66
N VAL A 415 -3.32 -12.75 16.07
CA VAL A 415 -3.70 -14.17 15.94
C VAL A 415 -3.75 -14.56 14.46
N PRO A 416 -3.29 -15.77 14.09
CA PRO A 416 -3.38 -16.27 12.73
C PRO A 416 -4.83 -16.36 12.25
N GLY A 417 -5.04 -16.06 10.96
CA GLY A 417 -6.36 -16.14 10.31
C GLY A 417 -6.30 -15.64 8.88
N PRO A 418 -7.40 -15.77 8.11
CA PRO A 418 -7.54 -15.15 6.81
C PRO A 418 -7.31 -13.64 6.90
N GLU A 419 -6.57 -13.08 5.96
CA GLU A 419 -6.23 -11.64 5.87
C GLU A 419 -5.55 -11.03 7.11
N HIS A 420 -5.09 -11.89 8.05
CA HIS A 420 -4.42 -11.44 9.26
C HIS A 420 -2.92 -11.20 9.02
N HIS A 421 -2.60 -9.98 8.62
CA HIS A 421 -1.24 -9.47 8.41
C HIS A 421 -0.86 -8.61 9.62
N TYR A 422 -0.20 -9.18 10.62
CA TYR A 422 0.16 -8.47 11.84
C TYR A 422 1.65 -8.62 12.14
N TYR A 423 2.34 -7.49 12.14
CA TYR A 423 3.79 -7.45 12.37
C TYR A 423 4.16 -6.59 13.57
N PHE A 424 3.60 -5.39 13.66
CA PHE A 424 3.86 -4.46 14.74
C PHE A 424 2.59 -4.12 15.52
N ARG A 425 2.74 -3.92 16.82
CA ARG A 425 1.71 -3.31 17.65
C ARG A 425 1.64 -1.80 17.35
N HIS A 426 0.51 -1.31 16.95
CA HIS A 426 0.37 0.08 16.52
C HIS A 426 0.44 1.10 17.67
N ASP A 427 0.35 0.66 18.93
CA ASP A 427 0.55 1.49 20.12
C ASP A 427 2.01 1.61 20.55
N THR A 428 2.76 0.49 20.53
CA THR A 428 4.11 0.43 21.09
C THR A 428 5.21 0.27 20.05
N GLY A 429 4.88 -0.16 18.83
CA GLY A 429 5.82 -0.52 17.79
C GLY A 429 6.62 -1.78 18.09
N GLU A 430 6.20 -2.58 19.08
CA GLU A 430 6.80 -3.88 19.35
C GLU A 430 6.31 -4.91 18.35
N TYR A 431 7.17 -5.85 17.99
CA TYR A 431 6.78 -6.97 17.14
C TYR A 431 5.76 -7.87 17.86
N TYR A 432 4.78 -8.35 17.13
CA TYR A 432 4.04 -9.52 17.55
C TYR A 432 4.97 -10.75 17.60
N LYS A 433 4.55 -11.78 18.35
CA LYS A 433 5.31 -13.03 18.45
C LYS A 433 5.70 -13.55 17.05
N ASP A 434 6.96 -13.87 16.86
CA ASP A 434 7.57 -14.41 15.63
C ASP A 434 7.44 -13.48 14.39
N ALA A 435 6.88 -12.26 14.52
CA ALA A 435 6.67 -11.35 13.39
C ALA A 435 7.98 -10.77 12.82
N LYS A 436 9.00 -10.64 13.66
CA LYS A 436 10.29 -10.12 13.22
C LYS A 436 10.90 -10.91 12.07
N GLU A 437 10.76 -12.23 12.06
CA GLU A 437 11.30 -13.08 10.99
C GLU A 437 10.69 -12.74 9.60
N ALA A 438 9.39 -12.43 9.56
CA ALA A 438 8.73 -12.03 8.32
C ALA A 438 9.14 -10.63 7.86
N VAL A 439 9.30 -9.70 8.81
CA VAL A 439 9.83 -8.35 8.51
C VAL A 439 11.28 -8.45 8.02
N ASP A 440 12.12 -9.25 8.68
CA ASP A 440 13.50 -9.49 8.26
C ASP A 440 13.56 -10.09 6.84
N ALA A 441 12.62 -10.98 6.46
CA ALA A 441 12.56 -11.58 5.14
C ALA A 441 12.32 -10.53 4.03
N VAL A 442 11.37 -9.62 4.18
CA VAL A 442 11.12 -8.56 3.18
C VAL A 442 12.28 -7.56 3.13
N LEU A 443 12.81 -7.15 4.28
CA LEU A 443 13.93 -6.22 4.33
C LEU A 443 15.20 -6.84 3.72
N LYS A 444 15.45 -8.12 3.98
CA LYS A 444 16.54 -8.88 3.36
C LYS A 444 16.38 -8.93 1.86
N GLY A 445 15.18 -9.28 1.36
CA GLY A 445 14.89 -9.35 -0.06
C GLY A 445 15.20 -8.06 -0.81
N TRP A 446 14.89 -6.93 -0.19
CA TRP A 446 15.09 -5.61 -0.81
C TRP A 446 16.50 -5.03 -0.58
N PHE A 447 17.02 -5.04 0.64
CA PHE A 447 18.22 -4.26 1.01
C PHE A 447 19.54 -5.03 0.96
N THR A 448 19.53 -6.35 0.72
CA THR A 448 20.78 -7.10 0.60
C THR A 448 21.48 -6.76 -0.72
N GLU A 449 22.68 -6.21 -0.63
CA GLU A 449 23.51 -5.76 -1.78
C GLU A 449 24.58 -6.78 -2.17
N ASP A 450 24.65 -7.95 -1.50
CA ASP A 450 25.58 -9.02 -1.86
C ASP A 450 25.33 -9.47 -3.32
N PRO A 451 26.34 -9.42 -4.20
CA PRO A 451 26.21 -9.84 -5.60
C PRO A 451 25.77 -11.30 -5.78
N GLU A 452 26.08 -12.18 -4.81
CA GLU A 452 25.65 -13.58 -4.82
C GLU A 452 24.19 -13.77 -4.36
N TYR A 453 23.60 -12.73 -3.76
CA TYR A 453 22.20 -12.73 -3.34
C TYR A 453 21.29 -12.30 -4.52
N THR A 454 21.11 -13.20 -5.45
CA THR A 454 20.30 -13.01 -6.66
C THR A 454 18.88 -13.55 -6.47
N LEU A 455 17.98 -13.27 -7.41
CA LEU A 455 16.64 -13.87 -7.42
C LEU A 455 16.73 -15.41 -7.54
N ASP A 456 17.68 -15.92 -8.34
CA ASP A 456 17.94 -17.36 -8.47
C ASP A 456 18.46 -17.96 -7.15
N SER A 457 19.31 -17.24 -6.40
CA SER A 457 19.77 -17.73 -5.09
C SER A 457 18.62 -17.86 -4.09
N VAL A 458 17.67 -16.92 -4.11
CA VAL A 458 16.45 -17.00 -3.29
C VAL A 458 15.55 -18.15 -3.78
N TYR A 459 15.35 -18.30 -5.10
CA TYR A 459 14.61 -19.43 -5.68
C TYR A 459 15.16 -20.79 -5.18
N ASN A 460 16.48 -20.96 -5.23
CA ASN A 460 17.15 -22.19 -4.79
C ASN A 460 17.12 -22.40 -3.26
N SER A 461 16.71 -21.41 -2.48
CA SER A 461 16.55 -21.51 -1.02
C SER A 461 15.13 -21.90 -0.57
N ALA A 462 14.25 -22.24 -1.52
CA ALA A 462 12.87 -22.63 -1.23
C ALA A 462 12.80 -23.78 -0.21
N PRO A 463 11.83 -23.75 0.72
CA PRO A 463 11.69 -24.81 1.74
C PRO A 463 11.48 -26.17 1.09
N ILE A 464 12.16 -27.18 1.60
CA ILE A 464 11.99 -28.60 1.23
C ILE A 464 11.43 -29.29 2.49
N LEU A 465 10.12 -29.53 2.50
CA LEU A 465 9.41 -30.06 3.68
C LEU A 465 8.57 -31.28 3.33
#